data_90ffe8ec7643bc7198a09c4ab49be937
#
_entry.id   90ffe8ec7643bc7198a09c4ab49be937
#
_cell.length_a   1.000
_cell.length_b   1.000
_cell.length_c   1.000
_cell.angle_alpha   90.00
_cell.angle_beta   90.00
_cell.angle_gamma   90.00
#
_symmetry.space_group_name_H-M   'P 1'
#
loop_
_entity.id
_entity.type
_entity.pdbx_description
1 polymer ?
#
loop_
_entity_poly.entity_id
_entity_poly.type
_entity_poly.pdbx_seq_one_letter_code
_entity_poly.pdbx_strand_id
1 'polypeptide(L)'
;MPTTRDSRKNRICVQYAVPRRGVPSAGRLRRWAALAARSPVNLRIVGEREGRWLNLKFRGKRYPTNVLSFPYERDAGDIVLCHPVIAREARAQGKTIDAHYAHLVIHGVLHLRGYEHEKKRDAQRMEVREIALLRRIGVRNPYTVE
;
A
#
# COMPACT_ATOMS: atom_id res chain seq x y z
N MET A 1 -13.87 23.23 15.62
CA MET A 1 -14.53 21.92 15.61
C MET A 1 -13.56 20.84 16.00
N PRO A 2 -13.67 20.35 17.23
CA PRO A 2 -12.70 19.37 17.72
C PRO A 2 -12.67 18.07 16.93
N THR A 3 -13.79 17.66 16.38
CA THR A 3 -13.89 16.43 15.61
C THR A 3 -13.21 16.47 14.26
N THR A 4 -12.96 17.64 13.71
CA THR A 4 -12.33 17.80 12.41
C THR A 4 -10.83 17.47 12.44
N ARG A 5 -10.21 17.68 13.59
CA ARG A 5 -8.77 17.46 13.76
C ARG A 5 -8.44 15.97 13.76
N ASP A 6 -9.26 15.17 14.45
CA ASP A 6 -9.06 13.74 14.54
C ASP A 6 -9.38 13.05 13.23
N SER A 7 -10.41 13.51 12.51
CA SER A 7 -10.75 12.97 11.21
C SER A 7 -9.68 13.28 10.15
N ARG A 8 -8.91 14.37 10.31
CA ARG A 8 -7.79 14.67 9.41
C ARG A 8 -6.62 13.73 9.62
N LYS A 9 -6.35 13.35 10.88
CA LYS A 9 -5.25 12.45 11.23
C LYS A 9 -5.36 11.11 10.53
N ASN A 10 -6.59 10.62 10.36
CA ASN A 10 -6.86 9.31 9.80
C ASN A 10 -7.57 9.40 8.44
N ARG A 11 -7.47 10.55 7.80
CA ARG A 11 -8.11 10.75 6.51
C ARG A 11 -7.39 9.96 5.43
N ILE A 12 -8.12 9.03 4.82
CA ILE A 12 -7.60 8.23 3.74
C ILE A 12 -8.49 8.44 2.54
N CYS A 13 -7.91 8.95 1.46
CA CYS A 13 -8.62 9.18 0.21
C CYS A 13 -8.22 8.09 -0.78
N VAL A 14 -9.20 7.61 -1.54
CA VAL A 14 -8.97 6.57 -2.56
C VAL A 14 -9.35 7.14 -3.91
N GLN A 15 -8.48 7.02 -4.88
CA GLN A 15 -8.69 7.48 -6.25
C GLN A 15 -8.44 6.33 -7.22
N TYR A 16 -9.42 6.08 -8.09
CA TYR A 16 -9.30 5.05 -9.11
C TYR A 16 -9.00 5.68 -10.46
N ALA A 17 -7.87 5.33 -11.04
CA ALA A 17 -7.51 5.69 -12.41
C ALA A 17 -7.69 4.51 -13.35
N VAL A 18 -8.40 3.48 -12.88
CA VAL A 18 -8.75 2.27 -13.64
C VAL A 18 -10.21 1.94 -13.35
N PRO A 19 -10.85 1.10 -14.19
CA PRO A 19 -12.19 0.60 -13.86
C PRO A 19 -12.16 -0.15 -12.54
N ARG A 20 -13.22 0.00 -11.74
CA ARG A 20 -13.27 -0.59 -10.39
C ARG A 20 -13.46 -2.09 -10.38
N ARG A 21 -13.88 -2.66 -11.48
CA ARG A 21 -14.13 -4.11 -11.57
C ARG A 21 -12.86 -4.90 -11.27
N GLY A 22 -12.96 -5.82 -10.32
CA GLY A 22 -11.82 -6.65 -9.91
C GLY A 22 -10.82 -5.96 -8.98
N VAL A 23 -11.06 -4.69 -8.65
CA VAL A 23 -10.22 -3.92 -7.72
C VAL A 23 -10.93 -3.88 -6.37
N PRO A 24 -10.20 -3.95 -5.25
CA PRO A 24 -10.84 -3.84 -3.93
C PRO A 24 -11.62 -2.55 -3.78
N SER A 25 -12.69 -2.60 -2.99
CA SER A 25 -13.54 -1.43 -2.74
C SER A 25 -12.77 -0.35 -1.96
N ALA A 26 -13.22 0.89 -2.12
CA ALA A 26 -12.63 2.00 -1.39
C ALA A 26 -12.72 1.78 0.13
N GLY A 27 -13.82 1.20 0.60
CA GLY A 27 -13.98 0.89 2.02
C GLY A 27 -12.94 -0.07 2.55
N ARG A 28 -12.64 -1.12 1.80
CA ARG A 28 -11.60 -2.08 2.17
C ARG A 28 -10.22 -1.44 2.15
N LEU A 29 -9.91 -0.71 1.08
CA LEU A 29 -8.63 -0.03 0.96
C LEU A 29 -8.40 0.95 2.12
N ARG A 30 -9.41 1.73 2.48
CA ARG A 30 -9.33 2.65 3.61
C ARG A 30 -9.10 1.92 4.93
N ARG A 31 -9.80 0.81 5.12
CA ARG A 31 -9.68 0.01 6.34
C ARG A 31 -8.27 -0.52 6.50
N TRP A 32 -7.68 -1.04 5.44
CA TRP A 32 -6.32 -1.57 5.48
C TRP A 32 -5.30 -0.47 5.76
N ALA A 33 -5.42 0.66 5.07
CA ALA A 33 -4.51 1.78 5.29
C ALA A 33 -4.63 2.32 6.71
N ALA A 34 -5.85 2.39 7.25
CA ALA A 34 -6.10 2.91 8.59
C ALA A 34 -5.40 2.10 9.69
N LEU A 35 -5.13 0.81 9.45
CA LEU A 35 -4.42 -0.02 10.42
C LEU A 35 -3.02 0.52 10.71
N ALA A 36 -2.38 1.09 9.73
CA ALA A 36 -0.99 1.56 9.83
C ALA A 36 -0.84 3.08 9.81
N ALA A 37 -1.82 3.81 9.27
CA ALA A 37 -1.71 5.24 9.06
C ALA A 37 -1.76 6.05 10.35
N ARG A 38 -0.91 7.08 10.43
CA ARG A 38 -0.89 8.06 11.52
C ARG A 38 -1.17 9.47 11.03
N SER A 39 -1.25 9.64 9.72
CA SER A 39 -1.44 10.93 9.06
C SER A 39 -2.27 10.71 7.80
N PRO A 40 -2.74 11.77 7.15
CA PRO A 40 -3.52 11.62 5.92
C PRO A 40 -2.73 10.89 4.84
N VAL A 41 -3.38 9.94 4.17
CA VAL A 41 -2.79 9.13 3.10
C VAL A 41 -3.74 9.13 1.91
N ASN A 42 -3.18 9.29 0.71
CA ASN A 42 -3.92 9.15 -0.53
C ASN A 42 -3.49 7.86 -1.21
N LEU A 43 -4.48 7.03 -1.56
CA LEU A 43 -4.26 5.81 -2.31
C LEU A 43 -4.75 6.05 -3.73
N ARG A 44 -3.89 5.80 -4.72
CA ARG A 44 -4.25 5.91 -6.13
C ARG A 44 -4.01 4.59 -6.82
N ILE A 45 -5.06 4.06 -7.43
CA ILE A 45 -4.99 2.79 -8.16
C ILE A 45 -4.82 3.11 -9.64
N VAL A 46 -3.72 2.65 -10.23
CA VAL A 46 -3.37 2.98 -11.60
C VAL A 46 -3.26 1.75 -12.48
N GLY A 47 -3.28 1.99 -13.79
CA GLY A 47 -3.02 0.96 -14.78
C GLY A 47 -1.53 0.87 -15.10
N GLU A 48 -1.20 -0.02 -16.03
CA GLU A 48 0.20 -0.31 -16.37
C GLU A 48 0.94 0.89 -16.95
N ARG A 49 0.27 1.65 -17.81
CA ARG A 49 0.89 2.81 -18.48
C ARG A 49 1.31 3.89 -17.49
N GLU A 50 0.40 4.29 -16.62
CA GLU A 50 0.70 5.30 -15.60
C GLU A 50 1.72 4.77 -14.60
N GLY A 51 1.57 3.51 -14.19
CA GLY A 51 2.51 2.88 -13.26
C GLY A 51 3.93 2.84 -13.81
N ARG A 52 4.09 2.50 -15.08
CA ARG A 52 5.38 2.50 -15.75
C ARG A 52 5.97 3.91 -15.80
N TRP A 53 5.16 4.88 -16.18
CA TRP A 53 5.61 6.27 -16.27
C TRP A 53 6.10 6.79 -14.92
N LEU A 54 5.36 6.52 -13.86
CA LEU A 54 5.74 6.94 -12.51
C LEU A 54 7.03 6.27 -12.04
N ASN A 55 7.16 4.97 -12.29
CA ASN A 55 8.34 4.24 -11.89
C ASN A 55 9.58 4.71 -12.65
N LEU A 56 9.41 5.03 -13.94
CA LEU A 56 10.51 5.56 -14.74
C LEU A 56 10.92 6.95 -14.25
N LYS A 57 9.94 7.83 -14.04
CA LYS A 57 10.21 9.22 -13.65
C LYS A 57 10.86 9.32 -12.28
N PHE A 58 10.38 8.56 -11.30
CA PHE A 58 10.81 8.72 -9.92
C PHE A 58 11.84 7.69 -9.45
N ARG A 59 11.99 6.57 -10.12
CA ARG A 59 12.94 5.52 -9.74
C ARG A 59 13.88 5.08 -10.86
N GLY A 60 13.70 5.61 -12.06
CA GLY A 60 14.54 5.24 -13.21
C GLY A 60 14.33 3.86 -13.77
N LYS A 61 13.20 3.22 -13.43
CA LYS A 61 12.88 1.86 -13.89
C LYS A 61 11.87 1.92 -15.02
N ARG A 62 12.12 1.17 -16.10
CA ARG A 62 11.28 1.17 -17.31
C ARG A 62 10.07 0.25 -17.26
N TYR A 63 9.86 -0.43 -16.14
CA TYR A 63 8.73 -1.33 -15.93
C TYR A 63 7.86 -0.84 -14.79
N PRO A 64 6.57 -1.19 -14.76
CA PRO A 64 5.73 -0.81 -13.63
C PRO A 64 6.06 -1.67 -12.40
N THR A 65 5.96 -1.08 -11.22
CA THR A 65 6.08 -1.82 -9.96
C THR A 65 4.71 -1.89 -9.29
N ASN A 66 4.58 -2.75 -8.29
CA ASN A 66 3.30 -2.95 -7.60
C ASN A 66 2.89 -1.74 -6.75
N VAL A 67 3.81 -1.19 -5.98
CA VAL A 67 3.50 -0.06 -5.08
C VAL A 67 4.63 0.95 -5.06
N LEU A 68 4.26 2.23 -5.06
CA LEU A 68 5.18 3.35 -4.91
C LEU A 68 4.67 4.24 -3.79
N SER A 69 5.55 4.66 -2.90
CA SER A 69 5.22 5.56 -1.79
C SER A 69 5.93 6.90 -1.99
N PHE A 70 5.17 7.98 -1.90
CA PHE A 70 5.67 9.35 -2.05
C PHE A 70 5.38 10.12 -0.76
N PRO A 71 6.34 10.20 0.16
CA PRO A 71 6.11 10.89 1.42
C PRO A 71 6.06 12.40 1.25
N TYR A 72 5.19 13.05 2.02
CA TYR A 72 5.15 14.51 2.13
C TYR A 72 5.90 14.93 3.39
N GLU A 73 5.19 14.98 4.50
CA GLU A 73 5.76 15.26 5.81
C GLU A 73 4.97 14.52 6.88
N ARG A 74 5.59 14.22 8.02
CA ARG A 74 4.95 13.62 9.19
C ARG A 74 4.02 12.43 8.86
N ASP A 75 4.57 11.42 8.23
CA ASP A 75 3.85 10.17 7.96
C ASP A 75 2.73 10.28 6.91
N ALA A 76 2.54 11.47 6.32
CA ALA A 76 1.57 11.69 5.27
C ALA A 76 2.20 11.45 3.89
N GLY A 77 1.38 11.11 2.91
CA GLY A 77 1.87 10.96 1.55
C GLY A 77 0.89 10.27 0.62
N ASP A 78 1.39 9.99 -0.58
CA ASP A 78 0.66 9.26 -1.61
C ASP A 78 1.21 7.86 -1.76
N ILE A 79 0.31 6.91 -1.97
CA ILE A 79 0.67 5.54 -2.29
C ILE A 79 -0.01 5.20 -3.61
N VAL A 80 0.81 4.79 -4.59
CA VAL A 80 0.32 4.42 -5.91
C VAL A 80 0.41 2.90 -6.05
N LEU A 81 -0.71 2.29 -6.40
CA LEU A 81 -0.85 0.84 -6.52
C LEU A 81 -1.19 0.50 -7.97
N CYS A 82 -0.34 -0.30 -8.60
CA CYS A 82 -0.51 -0.68 -10.00
C CYS A 82 -1.31 -1.97 -10.10
N HIS A 83 -2.59 -1.86 -10.41
CA HIS A 83 -3.51 -3.01 -10.38
C HIS A 83 -3.07 -4.20 -11.25
N PRO A 84 -2.67 -4.02 -12.53
CA PRO A 84 -2.27 -5.17 -13.34
C PRO A 84 -1.09 -5.95 -12.76
N VAL A 85 -0.12 -5.24 -12.18
CA VAL A 85 1.04 -5.89 -11.55
C VAL A 85 0.59 -6.67 -10.31
N ILE A 86 -0.23 -6.03 -9.47
CA ILE A 86 -0.72 -6.67 -8.23
C ILE A 86 -1.55 -7.91 -8.55
N ALA A 87 -2.41 -7.83 -9.56
CA ALA A 87 -3.24 -8.97 -9.97
C ALA A 87 -2.38 -10.13 -10.47
N ARG A 88 -1.34 -9.86 -11.27
CA ARG A 88 -0.43 -10.89 -11.75
C ARG A 88 0.34 -11.53 -10.61
N GLU A 89 0.84 -10.72 -9.68
CA GLU A 89 1.57 -11.21 -8.52
C GLU A 89 0.71 -12.08 -7.61
N ALA A 90 -0.51 -11.65 -7.35
CA ALA A 90 -1.44 -12.40 -6.51
C ALA A 90 -1.69 -13.79 -7.13
N ARG A 91 -1.93 -13.83 -8.44
CA ARG A 91 -2.13 -15.09 -9.16
C ARG A 91 -0.89 -15.97 -9.08
N ALA A 92 0.28 -15.41 -9.34
CA ALA A 92 1.53 -16.15 -9.32
C ALA A 92 1.86 -16.70 -7.94
N GLN A 93 1.48 -15.98 -6.88
CA GLN A 93 1.76 -16.36 -5.50
C GLN A 93 0.63 -17.16 -4.85
N GLY A 94 -0.45 -17.44 -5.58
CA GLY A 94 -1.60 -18.16 -5.04
C GLY A 94 -2.34 -17.42 -3.94
N LYS A 95 -2.31 -16.09 -3.99
CA LYS A 95 -3.00 -15.24 -3.01
C LYS A 95 -4.27 -14.65 -3.61
N THR A 96 -5.21 -14.28 -2.75
CA THR A 96 -6.35 -13.48 -3.20
C THR A 96 -5.86 -12.07 -3.53
N ILE A 97 -6.59 -11.39 -4.41
CA ILE A 97 -6.28 -10.00 -4.74
C ILE A 97 -6.36 -9.14 -3.49
N ASP A 98 -7.39 -9.34 -2.66
CA ASP A 98 -7.57 -8.59 -1.42
C ASP A 98 -6.38 -8.76 -0.48
N ALA A 99 -5.92 -9.99 -0.27
CA ALA A 99 -4.79 -10.26 0.62
C ALA A 99 -3.52 -9.55 0.14
N HIS A 100 -3.28 -9.58 -1.17
CA HIS A 100 -2.10 -8.95 -1.73
C HIS A 100 -2.17 -7.41 -1.64
N TYR A 101 -3.34 -6.84 -1.93
CA TYR A 101 -3.55 -5.40 -1.76
C TYR A 101 -3.37 -4.98 -0.30
N ALA A 102 -3.96 -5.73 0.62
CA ALA A 102 -3.84 -5.41 2.05
C ALA A 102 -2.37 -5.34 2.46
N HIS A 103 -1.57 -6.31 2.04
CA HIS A 103 -0.14 -6.33 2.31
C HIS A 103 0.56 -5.09 1.73
N LEU A 104 0.31 -4.77 0.47
CA LEU A 104 0.99 -3.66 -0.21
C LEU A 104 0.56 -2.30 0.32
N VAL A 105 -0.70 -2.14 0.67
CA VAL A 105 -1.20 -0.90 1.28
C VAL A 105 -0.53 -0.67 2.64
N ILE A 106 -0.51 -1.68 3.49
CA ILE A 106 0.12 -1.59 4.80
C ILE A 106 1.62 -1.32 4.65
N HIS A 107 2.27 -2.03 3.73
CA HIS A 107 3.69 -1.84 3.42
C HIS A 107 3.98 -0.39 3.01
N GLY A 108 3.19 0.15 2.09
CA GLY A 108 3.35 1.53 1.64
C GLY A 108 3.15 2.55 2.75
N VAL A 109 2.14 2.35 3.60
CA VAL A 109 1.90 3.25 4.72
C VAL A 109 3.06 3.21 5.73
N LEU A 110 3.59 2.03 6.00
CA LEU A 110 4.75 1.90 6.90
C LEU A 110 5.97 2.63 6.33
N HIS A 111 6.17 2.58 5.02
CA HIS A 111 7.23 3.39 4.39
C HIS A 111 7.02 4.88 4.63
N LEU A 112 5.79 5.37 4.53
CA LEU A 112 5.49 6.77 4.83
C LEU A 112 5.82 7.12 6.28
N ARG A 113 5.74 6.14 7.19
CA ARG A 113 6.09 6.33 8.60
C ARG A 113 7.58 6.16 8.88
N GLY A 114 8.40 6.01 7.84
CA GLY A 114 9.84 5.92 7.99
C GLY A 114 10.40 4.51 8.12
N TYR A 115 9.57 3.47 8.00
CA TYR A 115 10.08 2.10 7.97
C TYR A 115 10.85 1.88 6.67
N GLU A 116 12.02 1.29 6.77
CA GLU A 116 12.89 1.02 5.63
C GLU A 116 13.14 -0.47 5.51
N HIS A 117 13.54 -0.93 4.30
CA HIS A 117 13.83 -2.34 4.08
C HIS A 117 15.18 -2.57 3.40
N GLU A 118 16.00 -1.53 3.29
CA GLU A 118 17.31 -1.64 2.66
C GLU A 118 18.32 -2.38 3.52
N LYS A 119 18.30 -2.15 4.83
CA LYS A 119 19.16 -2.85 5.78
C LYS A 119 18.41 -4.03 6.36
N LYS A 120 19.12 -5.14 6.57
CA LYS A 120 18.52 -6.37 7.09
C LYS A 120 17.72 -6.16 8.38
N ARG A 121 18.28 -5.40 9.33
CA ARG A 121 17.61 -5.12 10.62
C ARG A 121 16.33 -4.32 10.41
N ASP A 122 16.38 -3.32 9.54
CA ASP A 122 15.23 -2.46 9.26
C ASP A 122 14.15 -3.23 8.50
N ALA A 123 14.56 -4.08 7.57
CA ALA A 123 13.64 -4.96 6.86
C ALA A 123 12.91 -5.90 7.83
N GLN A 124 13.62 -6.49 8.79
CA GLN A 124 13.01 -7.36 9.79
C GLN A 124 11.99 -6.62 10.65
N ARG A 125 12.29 -5.41 11.07
CA ARG A 125 11.37 -4.56 11.83
C ARG A 125 10.09 -4.29 11.06
N MET A 126 10.23 -3.94 9.80
CA MET A 126 9.11 -3.66 8.93
C MET A 126 8.25 -4.90 8.74
N GLU A 127 8.87 -6.03 8.45
CA GLU A 127 8.17 -7.30 8.24
C GLU A 127 7.40 -7.74 9.48
N VAL A 128 8.00 -7.62 10.66
CA VAL A 128 7.33 -7.95 11.92
C VAL A 128 6.08 -7.10 12.08
N ARG A 129 6.16 -5.82 11.77
CA ARG A 129 5.01 -4.92 11.88
C ARG A 129 3.93 -5.26 10.86
N GLU A 130 4.33 -5.54 9.61
CA GLU A 130 3.39 -5.94 8.57
C GLU A 130 2.64 -7.21 8.96
N ILE A 131 3.37 -8.22 9.43
CA ILE A 131 2.79 -9.49 9.83
C ILE A 131 1.76 -9.29 10.96
N ALA A 132 2.11 -8.49 11.95
CA ALA A 132 1.21 -8.22 13.09
C ALA A 132 -0.08 -7.53 12.65
N LEU A 133 0.03 -6.53 11.77
CA LEU A 133 -1.13 -5.80 11.28
C LEU A 133 -2.00 -6.67 10.37
N LEU A 134 -1.39 -7.45 9.50
CA LEU A 134 -2.13 -8.35 8.60
C LEU A 134 -2.86 -9.44 9.37
N ARG A 135 -2.26 -9.94 10.45
CA ARG A 135 -2.90 -10.94 11.30
C ARG A 135 -4.21 -10.42 11.89
N ARG A 136 -4.27 -9.13 12.22
CA ARG A 136 -5.48 -8.51 12.76
C ARG A 136 -6.67 -8.55 11.82
N ILE A 137 -6.43 -8.69 10.53
CA ILE A 137 -7.50 -8.78 9.51
C ILE A 137 -7.57 -10.14 8.86
N GLY A 138 -6.93 -11.14 9.47
CA GLY A 138 -7.01 -12.53 9.00
C GLY A 138 -6.18 -12.84 7.77
N VAL A 139 -5.20 -12.00 7.45
CA VAL A 139 -4.32 -12.23 6.29
C VAL A 139 -3.07 -12.96 6.77
N ARG A 140 -2.71 -14.03 6.07
CA ARG A 140 -1.54 -14.85 6.37
C ARG A 140 -0.25 -14.05 6.23
N ASN A 141 0.77 -14.48 6.96
CA ASN A 141 2.11 -13.92 6.84
C ASN A 141 2.57 -13.99 5.37
N PRO A 142 2.79 -12.85 4.70
CA PRO A 142 3.15 -12.85 3.28
C PRO A 142 4.57 -13.34 3.02
N TYR A 143 5.37 -13.46 4.06
CA TYR A 143 6.78 -13.88 3.95
C TYR A 143 6.99 -15.36 4.22
N THR A 144 5.93 -16.07 4.57
CA THR A 144 6.01 -17.51 4.80
C THR A 144 5.88 -18.24 3.47
N VAL A 145 6.83 -19.10 3.19
CA VAL A 145 6.81 -19.99 2.02
C VAL A 145 6.29 -21.34 2.46
N GLU A 146 5.16 -21.76 1.91
CA GLU A 146 4.62 -23.10 2.17
C GLU A 146 4.70 -23.96 0.95
#